data_7fa49cfb3afb1d74c65e9caa81d618d9
#
_entry.id   7fa49cfb3afb1d74c65e9caa81d618d9
#
_cell.length_a   1.000
_cell.length_b   1.000
_cell.length_c   1.000
_cell.angle_alpha   90.00
_cell.angle_beta   90.00
_cell.angle_gamma   90.00
#
_symmetry.space_group_name_H-M   'P 1'
#
loop_
_entity.id
_entity.type
_entity.pdbx_description
1 polymer ?
#
loop_
_entity_poly.entity_id
_entity_poly.type
_entity_poly.pdbx_seq_one_letter_code
_entity_poly.pdbx_strand_id
1 'polypeptide(L)'
;MSSHDTRKPRLLLLLTFLLRVGMGIFFLATGLLKISGLDETAEFLTRSHLLPEFFSMPLACTGVAMEIIVGFCLLFRAAYRGAALWGCIMTGVFLALYIQAWARGLELSCNCLGATHEIVNYPLDTAMRALLLGAMLILLWDSRQPGGMLWKFRRFDFSDV
;
A
#
# COMPACT_ATOMS: atom_id res chain seq x y z
N MET A 1 -11.64 40.59 1.45
CA MET A 1 -10.91 39.40 0.97
C MET A 1 -11.14 38.31 1.99
N SER A 2 -12.03 37.38 1.67
CA SER A 2 -12.55 36.37 2.59
C SER A 2 -11.50 35.25 2.74
N SER A 3 -10.93 35.13 3.92
CA SER A 3 -10.12 33.97 4.30
C SER A 3 -11.06 32.78 4.46
N HIS A 4 -11.15 31.96 3.42
CA HIS A 4 -11.74 30.63 3.54
C HIS A 4 -10.95 29.82 4.56
N ASP A 5 -11.38 29.86 5.81
CA ASP A 5 -10.92 29.00 6.90
C ASP A 5 -11.34 27.56 6.58
N THR A 6 -10.49 26.87 5.81
CA THR A 6 -10.65 25.45 5.48
C THR A 6 -10.28 24.59 6.68
N ARG A 7 -10.96 24.76 7.80
CA ARG A 7 -10.91 23.79 8.90
C ARG A 7 -11.58 22.53 8.42
N LYS A 8 -10.78 21.56 7.95
CA LYS A 8 -11.30 20.21 7.70
C LYS A 8 -12.08 19.76 8.94
N PRO A 9 -13.32 19.30 8.80
CA PRO A 9 -14.10 18.86 9.95
C PRO A 9 -13.33 17.78 10.71
N ARG A 10 -13.42 17.79 12.03
CA ARG A 10 -12.70 16.82 12.90
C ARG A 10 -12.90 15.37 12.46
N LEU A 11 -14.05 15.08 11.89
CA LEU A 11 -14.38 13.77 11.33
C LEU A 11 -13.44 13.34 10.18
N LEU A 12 -13.18 14.25 9.22
CA LEU A 12 -12.26 13.97 8.10
C LEU A 12 -10.84 13.70 8.60
N LEU A 13 -10.42 14.42 9.61
CA LEU A 13 -9.10 14.23 10.23
C LEU A 13 -8.99 12.85 10.90
N LEU A 14 -10.04 12.44 11.61
CA LEU A 14 -10.11 11.11 12.23
C LEU A 14 -10.12 10.00 11.18
N LEU A 15 -10.92 10.17 10.13
CA LEU A 15 -11.00 9.20 9.03
C LEU A 15 -9.65 9.02 8.31
N THR A 16 -8.95 10.11 8.00
CA THR A 16 -7.62 10.04 7.37
C THR A 16 -6.60 9.39 8.30
N PHE A 17 -6.68 9.66 9.60
CA PHE A 17 -5.82 9.00 10.60
C PHE A 17 -6.07 7.49 10.65
N LEU A 18 -7.34 7.08 10.76
CA LEU A 18 -7.72 5.67 10.80
C LEU A 18 -7.33 4.95 9.50
N LEU A 19 -7.58 5.60 8.35
CA LEU A 19 -7.20 5.05 7.05
C LEU A 19 -5.67 4.83 6.96
N ARG A 20 -4.88 5.81 7.41
CA ARG A 20 -3.42 5.71 7.42
C ARG A 20 -2.92 4.58 8.31
N VAL A 21 -3.45 4.49 9.54
CA VAL A 21 -3.07 3.42 10.48
C VAL A 21 -3.50 2.06 9.95
N GLY A 22 -4.72 1.95 9.43
CA GLY A 22 -5.23 0.73 8.82
C GLY A 22 -4.37 0.26 7.65
N MET A 23 -4.02 1.17 6.73
CA MET A 23 -3.14 0.85 5.60
C MET A 23 -1.71 0.49 6.06
N GLY A 24 -1.19 1.17 7.08
CA GLY A 24 0.12 0.85 7.66
C GLY A 24 0.16 -0.57 8.25
N ILE A 25 -0.87 -0.95 9.03
CA ILE A 25 -1.01 -2.30 9.58
C ILE A 25 -1.17 -3.32 8.47
N PHE A 26 -1.99 -3.02 7.45
CA PHE A 26 -2.21 -3.90 6.31
C PHE A 26 -0.91 -4.22 5.57
N PHE A 27 -0.13 -3.20 5.20
CA PHE A 27 1.15 -3.40 4.51
C PHE A 27 2.17 -4.16 5.37
N LEU A 28 2.24 -3.89 6.68
CA LEU A 28 3.10 -4.66 7.57
C LEU A 28 2.66 -6.12 7.67
N ALA A 29 1.37 -6.38 7.86
CA ALA A 29 0.85 -7.74 8.00
C ALA A 29 1.10 -8.54 6.71
N THR A 30 0.76 -7.99 5.54
CA THR A 30 0.96 -8.67 4.25
C THR A 30 2.44 -8.87 3.94
N GLY A 31 3.30 -7.89 4.22
CA GLY A 31 4.74 -8.03 4.05
C GLY A 31 5.34 -9.10 4.95
N LEU A 32 4.94 -9.15 6.23
CA LEU A 32 5.42 -10.16 7.18
C LEU A 32 4.94 -11.58 6.81
N LEU A 33 3.68 -11.72 6.38
CA LEU A 33 3.15 -13.02 5.94
C LEU A 33 3.88 -13.53 4.69
N LYS A 34 4.26 -12.64 3.77
CA LYS A 34 5.01 -13.00 2.56
C LYS A 34 6.47 -13.40 2.83
N ILE A 35 7.05 -13.04 3.97
CA ILE A 35 8.40 -13.51 4.33
C ILE A 35 8.45 -15.03 4.39
N SER A 36 7.41 -15.66 4.94
CA SER A 36 7.32 -17.13 5.00
C SER A 36 6.93 -17.80 3.67
N GLY A 37 6.42 -17.04 2.70
CA GLY A 37 6.00 -17.50 1.37
C GLY A 37 6.71 -16.75 0.23
N LEU A 38 7.99 -16.45 0.37
CA LEU A 38 8.77 -15.76 -0.67
C LEU A 38 8.83 -16.56 -1.97
N ASP A 39 8.96 -17.88 -1.87
CA ASP A 39 9.01 -18.78 -3.04
C ASP A 39 7.71 -18.71 -3.85
N GLU A 40 6.55 -18.66 -3.18
CA GLU A 40 5.24 -18.51 -3.83
C GLU A 40 5.10 -17.16 -4.52
N THR A 41 5.63 -16.09 -3.89
CA THR A 41 5.63 -14.76 -4.50
C THR A 41 6.54 -14.70 -5.71
N ALA A 42 7.69 -15.35 -5.68
CA ALA A 42 8.61 -15.46 -6.80
C ALA A 42 8.00 -16.30 -7.94
N GLU A 43 7.32 -17.41 -7.60
CA GLU A 43 6.61 -18.25 -8.56
C GLU A 43 5.47 -17.49 -9.26
N PHE A 44 4.71 -16.68 -8.52
CA PHE A 44 3.70 -15.80 -9.11
C PHE A 44 4.30 -14.85 -10.15
N LEU A 45 5.46 -14.24 -9.86
CA LEU A 45 6.15 -13.37 -10.79
C LEU A 45 6.67 -14.13 -12.03
N THR A 46 7.18 -15.34 -11.85
CA THR A 46 7.64 -16.21 -12.95
C THR A 46 6.46 -16.61 -13.84
N ARG A 47 5.36 -17.05 -13.26
CA ARG A 47 4.16 -17.47 -14.02
C ARG A 47 3.48 -16.31 -14.75
N SER A 48 3.69 -15.07 -14.32
CA SER A 48 3.18 -13.89 -15.03
C SER A 48 3.83 -13.67 -16.40
N HIS A 49 4.94 -14.38 -16.71
CA HIS A 49 5.73 -14.27 -17.95
C HIS A 49 6.15 -12.84 -18.32
N LEU A 50 6.27 -11.96 -17.33
CA LEU A 50 6.68 -10.56 -17.54
C LEU A 50 8.18 -10.36 -17.44
N LEU A 51 8.85 -11.25 -16.69
CA LEU A 51 10.27 -11.14 -16.38
C LEU A 51 10.97 -12.49 -16.56
N PRO A 52 12.25 -12.47 -16.91
CA PRO A 52 13.07 -13.68 -16.87
C PRO A 52 13.08 -14.25 -15.45
N GLU A 53 13.03 -15.57 -15.33
CA GLU A 53 12.97 -16.33 -14.08
C GLU A 53 14.04 -15.89 -13.05
N PHE A 54 15.22 -15.57 -13.54
CA PHE A 54 16.35 -15.09 -12.73
C PHE A 54 16.04 -13.85 -11.88
N PHE A 55 15.13 -12.96 -12.33
CA PHE A 55 14.77 -11.75 -11.62
C PHE A 55 13.60 -11.93 -10.65
N SER A 56 12.89 -13.05 -10.70
CA SER A 56 11.67 -13.26 -9.91
C SER A 56 11.94 -13.24 -8.40
N MET A 57 12.97 -13.95 -7.94
CA MET A 57 13.33 -14.01 -6.52
C MET A 57 13.87 -12.68 -5.97
N PRO A 58 14.83 -11.99 -6.61
CA PRO A 58 15.27 -10.67 -6.18
C PRO A 58 14.14 -9.65 -6.14
N LEU A 59 13.21 -9.70 -7.10
CA LEU A 59 12.08 -8.79 -7.16
C LEU A 59 11.05 -9.09 -6.05
N ALA A 60 10.79 -10.37 -5.76
CA ALA A 60 9.94 -10.78 -4.65
C ALA A 60 10.50 -10.27 -3.31
N CYS A 61 11.78 -10.49 -3.05
CA CYS A 61 12.44 -10.00 -1.84
C CYS A 61 12.38 -8.48 -1.72
N THR A 62 12.65 -7.75 -2.81
CA THR A 62 12.58 -6.29 -2.85
C THR A 62 11.16 -5.80 -2.62
N GLY A 63 10.17 -6.44 -3.24
CA GLY A 63 8.76 -6.10 -3.07
C GLY A 63 8.31 -6.25 -1.62
N VAL A 64 8.61 -7.37 -0.99
CA VAL A 64 8.28 -7.63 0.42
C VAL A 64 8.98 -6.65 1.36
N ALA A 65 10.26 -6.37 1.14
CA ALA A 65 10.99 -5.38 1.93
C ALA A 65 10.36 -3.99 1.81
N MET A 66 9.95 -3.59 0.60
CA MET A 66 9.28 -2.31 0.37
C MET A 66 7.89 -2.25 1.01
N GLU A 67 7.11 -3.34 1.01
CA GLU A 67 5.83 -3.41 1.72
C GLU A 67 6.03 -3.13 3.23
N ILE A 68 7.01 -3.77 3.86
CA ILE A 68 7.33 -3.57 5.27
C ILE A 68 7.76 -2.12 5.55
N ILE A 69 8.65 -1.57 4.72
CA ILE A 69 9.13 -0.18 4.87
C ILE A 69 7.96 0.81 4.71
N VAL A 70 7.11 0.64 3.70
CA VAL A 70 5.94 1.50 3.49
C VAL A 70 4.99 1.41 4.68
N GLY A 71 4.68 0.18 5.15
CA GLY A 71 3.83 -0.02 6.32
C GLY A 71 4.37 0.66 7.57
N PHE A 72 5.66 0.49 7.85
CA PHE A 72 6.35 1.15 8.96
C PHE A 72 6.33 2.68 8.83
N CYS A 73 6.67 3.21 7.66
CA CYS A 73 6.67 4.65 7.40
C CYS A 73 5.27 5.27 7.54
N LEU A 74 4.22 4.57 7.14
CA LEU A 74 2.84 5.02 7.32
C LEU A 74 2.44 5.07 8.80
N LEU A 75 2.81 4.06 9.60
CA LEU A 75 2.50 4.03 11.03
C LEU A 75 3.23 5.13 11.80
N PHE A 76 4.53 5.22 11.64
CA PHE A 76 5.38 6.16 12.38
C PHE A 76 5.48 7.54 11.73
N ARG A 77 4.80 7.75 10.59
CA ARG A 77 4.84 9.01 9.81
C ARG A 77 6.23 9.41 9.34
N ALA A 78 7.17 8.49 9.35
CA ALA A 78 8.47 8.71 8.76
C ALA A 78 8.31 8.80 7.23
N ALA A 79 8.79 9.88 6.61
CA ALA A 79 8.69 10.08 5.15
C ALA A 79 7.29 9.84 4.56
N TYR A 80 6.22 10.27 5.24
CA TYR A 80 4.82 9.98 4.91
C TYR A 80 4.47 10.17 3.42
N ARG A 81 4.98 11.25 2.78
CA ARG A 81 4.76 11.51 1.34
C ARG A 81 5.38 10.43 0.47
N GLY A 82 6.62 10.05 0.78
CA GLY A 82 7.33 8.99 0.07
C GLY A 82 6.64 7.65 0.23
N ALA A 83 6.24 7.31 1.46
CA ALA A 83 5.51 6.08 1.75
C ALA A 83 4.17 6.00 1.03
N ALA A 84 3.39 7.09 1.01
CA ALA A 84 2.13 7.15 0.27
C ALA A 84 2.34 7.01 -1.24
N LEU A 85 3.37 7.66 -1.80
CA LEU A 85 3.70 7.55 -3.23
C LEU A 85 4.12 6.12 -3.59
N TRP A 86 5.06 5.54 -2.84
CA TRP A 86 5.51 4.17 -3.08
C TRP A 86 4.40 3.15 -2.89
N GLY A 87 3.56 3.31 -1.87
CA GLY A 87 2.38 2.47 -1.68
C GLY A 87 1.40 2.54 -2.85
N CYS A 88 1.15 3.73 -3.43
CA CYS A 88 0.36 3.87 -4.66
C CYS A 88 0.99 3.13 -5.84
N ILE A 89 2.31 3.28 -6.05
CA ILE A 89 3.02 2.63 -7.15
C ILE A 89 2.93 1.12 -6.99
N MET A 90 3.26 0.58 -5.83
CA MET A 90 3.21 -0.86 -5.57
C MET A 90 1.81 -1.43 -5.75
N THR A 91 0.80 -0.81 -5.14
CA THR A 91 -0.59 -1.27 -5.26
C THR A 91 -1.08 -1.18 -6.70
N GLY A 92 -0.68 -0.14 -7.44
CA GLY A 92 -0.99 0.03 -8.86
C GLY A 92 -0.34 -1.04 -9.73
N VAL A 93 0.93 -1.35 -9.49
CA VAL A 93 1.64 -2.43 -10.21
C VAL A 93 0.98 -3.78 -9.93
N PHE A 94 0.69 -4.11 -8.67
CA PHE A 94 0.00 -5.36 -8.33
C PHE A 94 -1.38 -5.45 -8.96
N LEU A 95 -2.14 -4.36 -8.99
CA LEU A 95 -3.44 -4.33 -9.66
C LEU A 95 -3.30 -4.58 -11.16
N ALA A 96 -2.33 -3.94 -11.82
CA ALA A 96 -2.08 -4.11 -13.25
C ALA A 96 -1.67 -5.55 -13.59
N LEU A 97 -0.78 -6.15 -12.79
CA LEU A 97 -0.37 -7.54 -12.92
C LEU A 97 -1.56 -8.49 -12.81
N TYR A 98 -2.44 -8.21 -11.85
CA TYR A 98 -3.60 -9.05 -11.61
C TYR A 98 -4.65 -8.96 -12.72
N ILE A 99 -4.92 -7.75 -13.22
CA ILE A 99 -5.82 -7.54 -14.37
C ILE A 99 -5.25 -8.22 -15.62
N GLN A 100 -3.93 -8.14 -15.83
CA GLN A 100 -3.28 -8.80 -16.95
C GLN A 100 -3.39 -10.33 -16.85
N ALA A 101 -3.20 -10.89 -15.66
CA ALA A 101 -3.35 -12.33 -15.42
C ALA A 101 -4.78 -12.80 -15.69
N TRP A 102 -5.77 -12.03 -15.22
CA TRP A 102 -7.18 -12.29 -15.48
C TRP A 102 -7.51 -12.23 -16.96
N ALA A 103 -7.06 -11.20 -17.68
CA ALA A 103 -7.30 -11.06 -19.12
C ALA A 103 -6.68 -12.21 -19.96
N ARG A 104 -5.61 -12.84 -19.46
CA ARG A 104 -4.95 -13.99 -20.09
C ARG A 104 -5.53 -15.33 -19.66
N GLY A 105 -6.49 -15.37 -18.74
CA GLY A 105 -7.07 -16.59 -18.19
C GLY A 105 -6.07 -17.45 -17.40
N LEU A 106 -5.02 -16.82 -16.85
CA LEU A 106 -4.02 -17.52 -16.03
C LEU A 106 -4.61 -17.76 -14.64
N GLU A 107 -4.69 -18.99 -14.19
CA GLU A 107 -5.07 -19.33 -12.81
C GLU A 107 -3.91 -19.00 -11.86
N LEU A 108 -3.84 -17.73 -11.45
CA LEU A 108 -2.85 -17.27 -10.49
C LEU A 108 -3.52 -17.14 -9.12
N SER A 109 -3.23 -18.06 -8.22
CA SER A 109 -3.54 -17.89 -6.80
C SER A 109 -2.60 -16.82 -6.24
N CYS A 110 -3.11 -15.59 -6.06
CA CYS A 110 -2.33 -14.55 -5.43
C CYS A 110 -2.45 -14.64 -3.92
N ASN A 111 -1.41 -15.10 -3.28
CA ASN A 111 -1.28 -15.30 -1.85
C ASN A 111 -1.10 -13.98 -1.07
N CYS A 112 -1.96 -12.96 -1.34
CA CYS A 112 -1.85 -11.67 -0.68
C CYS A 112 -2.18 -11.74 0.83
N LEU A 113 -2.90 -12.77 1.28
CA LEU A 113 -3.33 -12.96 2.68
C LEU A 113 -2.81 -14.26 3.31
N GLY A 114 -1.80 -14.91 2.72
CA GLY A 114 -1.30 -16.22 3.15
C GLY A 114 -1.96 -17.38 2.40
N ALA A 115 -1.25 -18.54 2.38
CA ALA A 115 -1.60 -19.71 1.60
C ALA A 115 -3.00 -20.26 1.94
N THR A 116 -3.98 -19.87 1.16
CA THR A 116 -5.26 -20.57 1.10
C THR A 116 -5.50 -21.00 -0.33
N HIS A 117 -5.62 -22.29 -0.55
CA HIS A 117 -6.04 -22.92 -1.82
C HIS A 117 -7.52 -22.61 -2.09
N GLU A 118 -7.94 -21.36 -1.99
CA GLU A 118 -9.31 -20.98 -2.30
C GLU A 118 -9.45 -20.67 -3.79
N ILE A 119 -10.62 -21.00 -4.30
CA ILE A 119 -11.06 -20.70 -5.67
C ILE A 119 -10.93 -19.20 -5.89
N VAL A 120 -10.03 -18.80 -6.79
CA VAL A 120 -9.73 -17.39 -7.07
C VAL A 120 -10.97 -16.69 -7.60
N ASN A 121 -11.48 -15.75 -6.82
CA ASN A 121 -12.60 -14.92 -7.24
C ASN A 121 -12.08 -13.62 -7.84
N TYR A 122 -11.68 -13.65 -9.13
CA TYR A 122 -11.04 -12.53 -9.83
C TYR A 122 -11.75 -11.18 -9.67
N PRO A 123 -13.10 -11.07 -9.81
CA PRO A 123 -13.77 -9.78 -9.66
C PRO A 123 -13.67 -9.23 -8.24
N LEU A 124 -13.78 -10.07 -7.22
CA LEU A 124 -13.70 -9.65 -5.81
C LEU A 124 -12.28 -9.19 -5.46
N ASP A 125 -11.30 -9.97 -5.87
CA ASP A 125 -9.88 -9.67 -5.61
C ASP A 125 -9.43 -8.40 -6.33
N THR A 126 -9.89 -8.19 -7.56
CA THR A 126 -9.62 -6.95 -8.31
C THR A 126 -10.27 -5.75 -7.63
N ALA A 127 -11.52 -5.88 -7.18
CA ALA A 127 -12.22 -4.81 -6.46
C ALA A 127 -11.51 -4.44 -5.15
N MET A 128 -11.05 -5.41 -4.38
CA MET A 128 -10.28 -5.17 -3.15
C MET A 128 -8.99 -4.41 -3.41
N ARG A 129 -8.23 -4.79 -4.46
CA ARG A 129 -7.00 -4.08 -4.84
C ARG A 129 -7.26 -2.67 -5.35
N ALA A 130 -8.34 -2.48 -6.11
CA ALA A 130 -8.76 -1.15 -6.57
C ALA A 130 -9.14 -0.25 -5.37
N LEU A 131 -9.80 -0.81 -4.36
CA LEU A 131 -10.15 -0.11 -3.13
C LEU A 131 -8.90 0.29 -2.33
N LEU A 132 -7.93 -0.62 -2.21
CA LEU A 132 -6.64 -0.33 -1.58
C LEU A 132 -5.89 0.79 -2.31
N LEU A 133 -5.88 0.77 -3.65
CA LEU A 133 -5.29 1.84 -4.46
C LEU A 133 -6.00 3.17 -4.22
N GLY A 134 -7.33 3.17 -4.19
CA GLY A 134 -8.13 4.36 -3.87
C GLY A 134 -7.78 4.93 -2.48
N ALA A 135 -7.65 4.07 -1.48
CA ALA A 135 -7.22 4.46 -0.13
C ALA A 135 -5.83 5.11 -0.14
N MET A 136 -4.88 4.53 -0.87
CA MET A 136 -3.52 5.09 -0.99
C MET A 136 -3.50 6.42 -1.73
N LEU A 137 -4.33 6.59 -2.77
CA LEU A 137 -4.47 7.86 -3.49
C LEU A 137 -5.04 8.97 -2.58
N ILE A 138 -6.00 8.64 -1.73
CA ILE A 138 -6.54 9.59 -0.74
C ILE A 138 -5.45 10.01 0.24
N LEU A 139 -4.63 9.08 0.75
CA LEU A 139 -3.51 9.37 1.63
C LEU A 139 -2.44 10.21 0.92
N LEU A 140 -2.15 9.92 -0.34
CA LEU A 140 -1.21 10.70 -1.15
C LEU A 140 -1.72 12.12 -1.36
N TRP A 141 -3.01 12.29 -1.65
CA TRP A 141 -3.62 13.64 -1.78
C TRP A 141 -3.53 14.41 -0.46
N ASP A 142 -3.92 13.77 0.67
CA ASP A 142 -3.83 14.42 1.98
C ASP A 142 -2.38 14.85 2.30
N SER A 143 -1.39 14.03 1.92
CA SER A 143 0.02 14.33 2.14
C SER A 143 0.55 15.54 1.35
N ARG A 144 -0.11 15.91 0.24
CA ARG A 144 0.29 17.03 -0.63
C ARG A 144 -0.26 18.38 -0.17
N GLN A 145 -1.31 18.39 0.67
CA GLN A 145 -1.91 19.66 1.09
C GLN A 145 -0.99 20.40 2.09
N PRO A 146 -0.60 21.66 1.80
CA PRO A 146 0.12 22.50 2.73
C PRO A 146 -0.84 22.87 3.88
N GLY A 147 -0.78 22.18 4.97
CA GLY A 147 -1.71 22.30 6.10
C GLY A 147 -2.44 20.99 6.42
N GLY A 148 -2.09 19.91 5.75
CA GLY A 148 -2.45 18.56 6.20
C GLY A 148 -2.11 18.45 7.68
N MET A 149 -3.01 17.87 8.49
CA MET A 149 -2.99 17.79 9.97
C MET A 149 -1.61 17.51 10.59
N LEU A 150 -0.67 17.08 9.77
CA LEU A 150 0.61 16.51 10.17
C LEU A 150 1.73 17.56 10.23
N TRP A 151 1.53 18.72 9.60
CA TRP A 151 2.49 19.83 9.70
C TRP A 151 2.43 20.52 11.08
N LYS A 152 1.25 20.58 11.72
CA LYS A 152 1.08 21.19 13.04
C LYS A 152 1.75 20.41 14.17
N PHE A 153 1.90 19.08 14.06
CA PHE A 153 2.54 18.25 15.08
C PHE A 153 4.08 18.30 15.07
N ARG A 154 4.70 18.79 13.99
CA ARG A 154 6.16 18.99 13.95
C ARG A 154 6.62 20.21 14.73
N ARG A 155 5.72 21.06 15.19
CA ARG A 155 6.03 22.28 15.98
C ARG A 155 5.74 22.10 17.46
N PHE A 156 5.79 20.87 17.98
CA PHE A 156 6.07 20.64 19.37
C PHE A 156 7.59 20.67 19.52
N ASP A 157 8.09 21.88 19.64
CA ASP A 157 9.47 22.14 19.97
C ASP A 157 9.65 21.78 21.45
N PHE A 158 10.61 20.90 21.73
CA PHE A 158 11.01 20.51 23.09
C PHE A 158 11.78 21.63 23.80
N SER A 159 11.74 22.87 23.30
CA SER A 159 12.44 24.00 23.88
C SER A 159 11.64 24.75 24.97
N ASP A 160 10.38 24.33 25.22
CA ASP A 160 9.51 24.96 26.23
C ASP A 160 9.35 24.12 27.52
N VAL A 161 10.33 23.25 27.86
CA VAL A 161 10.39 22.55 29.17
C VAL A 161 11.60 23.00 29.93
#